data_6d407583960a0330446c6db02cf595e0
#
_entry.id   6d407583960a0330446c6db02cf595e0
#
_cell.length_a   1.000
_cell.length_b   1.000
_cell.length_c   1.000
_cell.angle_alpha   90.00
_cell.angle_beta   90.00
_cell.angle_gamma   90.00
#
_symmetry.space_group_name_H-M   'P 1'
#
loop_
_entity.id
_entity.type
_entity.pdbx_description
1 polymer ?
#
loop_
_entity_poly.entity_id
_entity_poly.type
_entity_poly.pdbx_seq_one_letter_code
_entity_poly.pdbx_strand_id
1 'polypeptide(L)'
;LGIHTSYELLNACCSPEDLCRKAKWLGHTAVGICDRNTMAATLNLQKECANTGLKHIFGYSLTMMHEEERVGLKIYALDNEGLHNLLRIQRAVMVDSEDNTLRYEQLLMYAAGCVVVFAIRSVYWMAGHPKQVKRIRKGAEAVYYQVDANEYKADRIDREQLEALKYYFGNCYDADTDSFTVEPVLIPDCYYMDKDDAGYRIVVNKIATGAAHEQSDDQYFKTADELYDTLRPL
;
A
#
# COMPACT_ATOMS: atom_id res chain seq x y z
N LEU A 1 -7.34 -0.34 3.98
CA LEU A 1 -6.15 0.22 3.34
C LEU A 1 -5.43 -0.87 2.51
N GLY A 2 -4.57 -0.48 1.57
CA GLY A 2 -3.82 -1.45 0.76
C GLY A 2 -4.61 -2.05 -0.41
N ILE A 3 -5.75 -1.51 -0.77
CA ILE A 3 -6.59 -2.05 -1.82
C ILE A 3 -6.21 -1.45 -3.16
N HIS A 4 -5.95 -2.33 -4.12
CA HIS A 4 -5.70 -2.02 -5.51
C HIS A 4 -6.97 -2.22 -6.31
N THR A 5 -7.40 -1.21 -7.06
CA THR A 5 -8.65 -1.24 -7.81
C THR A 5 -8.43 -1.64 -9.27
N SER A 6 -9.54 -1.91 -9.98
CA SER A 6 -9.53 -2.16 -11.43
C SER A 6 -9.00 -0.98 -12.27
N TYR A 7 -8.80 0.20 -11.65
CA TYR A 7 -8.13 1.34 -12.27
C TYR A 7 -6.62 1.21 -12.30
N GLU A 8 -6.04 0.30 -11.52
CA GLU A 8 -4.68 -0.21 -11.72
C GLU A 8 -4.72 -1.26 -12.83
N LEU A 9 -4.73 -0.76 -14.06
CA LEU A 9 -5.00 -1.56 -15.27
C LEU A 9 -4.12 -2.79 -15.34
N LEU A 10 -4.74 -3.93 -15.65
CA LEU A 10 -4.08 -5.22 -15.87
C LEU A 10 -3.36 -5.78 -14.63
N ASN A 11 -3.68 -5.27 -13.42
CA ASN A 11 -3.10 -5.78 -12.17
C ASN A 11 -4.14 -6.15 -11.11
N ALA A 12 -5.23 -5.39 -10.98
CA ALA A 12 -6.25 -5.63 -9.96
C ALA A 12 -7.66 -5.71 -10.56
N CYS A 13 -8.57 -6.35 -9.81
CA CYS A 13 -9.95 -6.62 -10.24
C CYS A 13 -11.01 -6.03 -9.30
N CYS A 14 -10.63 -5.31 -8.24
CA CYS A 14 -11.58 -4.70 -7.30
C CYS A 14 -12.26 -3.48 -7.93
N SER A 15 -13.59 -3.52 -8.12
CA SER A 15 -14.32 -2.29 -8.44
C SER A 15 -14.58 -1.46 -7.17
N PRO A 16 -14.57 -0.11 -7.24
CA PRO A 16 -14.95 0.72 -6.08
C PRO A 16 -16.34 0.43 -5.53
N GLU A 17 -17.29 0.05 -6.37
CA GLU A 17 -18.65 -0.31 -5.99
C GLU A 17 -18.66 -1.60 -5.14
N ASP A 18 -18.06 -2.68 -5.65
CA ASP A 18 -17.99 -3.97 -4.93
C ASP A 18 -17.22 -3.83 -3.63
N LEU A 19 -16.13 -3.07 -3.64
CA LEU A 19 -15.33 -2.75 -2.48
C LEU A 19 -16.18 -2.08 -1.38
N CYS A 20 -16.91 -1.02 -1.70
CA CYS A 20 -17.74 -0.31 -0.74
C CYS A 20 -18.88 -1.19 -0.22
N ARG A 21 -19.50 -1.99 -1.10
CA ARG A 21 -20.55 -2.93 -0.73
C ARG A 21 -20.06 -3.99 0.26
N LYS A 22 -18.92 -4.65 -0.03
CA LYS A 22 -18.33 -5.67 0.85
C LYS A 22 -17.84 -5.06 2.16
N ALA A 23 -17.17 -3.90 2.13
CA ALA A 23 -16.72 -3.20 3.33
C ALA A 23 -17.89 -2.85 4.26
N LYS A 24 -19.01 -2.37 3.69
CA LYS A 24 -20.22 -2.09 4.46
C LYS A 24 -20.84 -3.37 5.07
N TRP A 25 -20.87 -4.44 4.30
CA TRP A 25 -21.38 -5.74 4.78
C TRP A 25 -20.53 -6.30 5.92
N LEU A 26 -19.20 -6.11 5.88
CA LEU A 26 -18.26 -6.50 6.94
C LEU A 26 -18.27 -5.53 8.14
N GLY A 27 -19.07 -4.47 8.12
CA GLY A 27 -19.19 -3.51 9.22
C GLY A 27 -18.06 -2.47 9.30
N HIS A 28 -17.25 -2.32 8.25
CA HIS A 28 -16.26 -1.27 8.20
C HIS A 28 -16.89 0.13 8.17
N THR A 29 -16.18 1.12 8.70
CA THR A 29 -16.60 2.53 8.71
C THR A 29 -15.87 3.38 7.69
N ALA A 30 -14.78 2.86 7.12
CA ALA A 30 -13.95 3.55 6.13
C ALA A 30 -13.35 2.56 5.14
N VAL A 31 -13.05 3.05 3.93
CA VAL A 31 -12.37 2.31 2.86
C VAL A 31 -11.22 3.17 2.32
N GLY A 32 -10.06 2.56 2.16
CA GLY A 32 -8.89 3.20 1.56
C GLY A 32 -8.36 2.39 0.38
N ILE A 33 -8.10 3.09 -0.73
CA ILE A 33 -7.44 2.53 -1.92
C ILE A 33 -5.99 3.00 -1.99
N CYS A 34 -5.17 2.24 -2.71
CA CYS A 34 -3.75 2.54 -2.85
C CYS A 34 -3.21 2.02 -4.19
N ASP A 35 -3.85 2.44 -5.28
CA ASP A 35 -3.47 2.06 -6.63
C ASP A 35 -2.04 2.50 -6.96
N ARG A 36 -1.31 1.66 -7.68
CA ARG A 36 0.06 1.96 -8.09
C ARG A 36 0.08 2.89 -9.30
N ASN A 37 0.78 3.99 -9.14
CA ASN A 37 1.01 4.99 -10.19
C ASN A 37 -0.28 5.58 -10.80
N THR A 38 -1.42 5.49 -10.12
CA THR A 38 -2.68 6.08 -10.59
C THR A 38 -3.57 6.54 -9.43
N MET A 39 -4.31 7.61 -9.64
CA MET A 39 -5.39 8.07 -8.77
C MET A 39 -6.75 8.09 -9.50
N ALA A 40 -6.88 7.36 -10.60
CA ALA A 40 -8.06 7.41 -11.44
C ALA A 40 -9.34 6.91 -10.75
N ALA A 41 -9.22 6.02 -9.75
CA ALA A 41 -10.35 5.52 -8.95
C ALA A 41 -10.91 6.52 -7.93
N THR A 42 -10.20 7.60 -7.62
CA THR A 42 -10.47 8.52 -6.49
C THR A 42 -11.90 9.06 -6.47
N LEU A 43 -12.37 9.60 -7.59
CA LEU A 43 -13.71 10.19 -7.68
C LEU A 43 -14.81 9.12 -7.60
N ASN A 44 -14.60 7.95 -8.20
CA ASN A 44 -15.55 6.86 -8.13
C ASN A 44 -15.64 6.29 -6.72
N LEU A 45 -14.50 6.10 -6.04
CA LEU A 45 -14.48 5.70 -4.64
C LEU A 45 -15.24 6.70 -3.75
N GLN A 46 -14.99 8.00 -3.92
CA GLN A 46 -15.68 9.04 -3.14
C GLN A 46 -17.20 8.94 -3.30
N LYS A 47 -17.69 8.77 -4.54
CA LYS A 47 -19.09 8.60 -4.85
C LYS A 47 -19.67 7.35 -4.18
N GLU A 48 -19.01 6.20 -4.32
CA GLU A 48 -19.52 4.94 -3.77
C GLU A 48 -19.46 4.91 -2.23
N CYS A 49 -18.46 5.53 -1.63
CA CYS A 49 -18.41 5.74 -0.18
C CYS A 49 -19.57 6.63 0.32
N ALA A 50 -19.90 7.70 -0.41
CA ALA A 50 -21.06 8.55 -0.08
C ALA A 50 -22.38 7.77 -0.17
N ASN A 51 -22.56 6.92 -1.19
CA ASN A 51 -23.73 6.07 -1.37
C ASN A 51 -23.91 5.03 -0.23
N THR A 52 -22.81 4.53 0.32
CA THR A 52 -22.80 3.49 1.36
C THR A 52 -22.65 4.02 2.79
N GLY A 53 -22.39 5.32 2.96
CA GLY A 53 -22.12 5.96 4.25
C GLY A 53 -20.75 5.60 4.85
N LEU A 54 -19.79 5.23 4.01
CA LEU A 54 -18.41 4.97 4.40
C LEU A 54 -17.56 6.23 4.27
N LYS A 55 -16.49 6.34 5.07
CA LYS A 55 -15.44 7.32 4.84
C LYS A 55 -14.50 6.81 3.75
N HIS A 56 -14.09 7.68 2.83
CA HIS A 56 -13.07 7.38 1.83
C HIS A 56 -11.69 7.83 2.31
N ILE A 57 -10.66 7.05 1.96
CA ILE A 57 -9.25 7.39 2.19
C ILE A 57 -8.53 7.25 0.86
N PHE A 58 -7.94 8.33 0.39
CA PHE A 58 -7.19 8.35 -0.86
C PHE A 58 -5.73 8.02 -0.59
N GLY A 59 -5.24 7.01 -1.29
CA GLY A 59 -3.85 6.61 -1.23
C GLY A 59 -3.24 6.43 -2.60
N TYR A 60 -1.93 6.39 -2.63
CA TYR A 60 -1.11 6.26 -3.83
C TYR A 60 0.11 5.40 -3.53
N SER A 61 0.27 4.30 -4.26
CA SER A 61 1.42 3.41 -4.16
C SER A 61 2.45 3.78 -5.24
N LEU A 62 3.70 3.94 -4.84
CA LEU A 62 4.77 4.39 -5.72
C LEU A 62 6.14 3.83 -5.33
N THR A 63 7.12 4.05 -6.20
CA THR A 63 8.52 3.85 -5.90
C THR A 63 9.20 5.21 -5.74
N MET A 64 9.85 5.44 -4.61
CA MET A 64 10.75 6.57 -4.40
C MET A 64 12.18 6.19 -4.78
N MET A 65 12.90 7.14 -5.39
CA MET A 65 14.34 7.05 -5.62
C MET A 65 15.10 7.92 -4.64
N HIS A 66 16.07 7.33 -3.95
CA HIS A 66 17.06 8.03 -3.17
C HIS A 66 18.44 7.55 -3.63
N GLU A 67 19.20 8.44 -4.26
CA GLU A 67 20.41 8.06 -4.99
C GLU A 67 20.10 6.98 -6.05
N GLU A 68 20.66 5.80 -5.95
CA GLU A 68 20.39 4.66 -6.85
C GLU A 68 19.44 3.61 -6.24
N GLU A 69 18.96 3.84 -5.00
CA GLU A 69 18.12 2.89 -4.28
C GLU A 69 16.63 3.13 -4.54
N ARG A 70 15.89 2.05 -4.77
CA ARG A 70 14.43 2.05 -4.99
C ARG A 70 13.70 1.69 -3.70
N VAL A 71 12.83 2.57 -3.25
CA VAL A 71 12.10 2.46 -1.98
C VAL A 71 10.60 2.44 -2.26
N GLY A 72 9.93 1.35 -1.93
CA GLY A 72 8.48 1.24 -2.07
C GLY A 72 7.76 2.04 -0.99
N LEU A 73 6.78 2.86 -1.38
CA LEU A 73 5.96 3.66 -0.48
C LEU A 73 4.48 3.54 -0.80
N LYS A 74 3.66 3.69 0.24
CA LYS A 74 2.23 4.01 0.13
C LYS A 74 2.01 5.35 0.84
N ILE A 75 1.33 6.28 0.18
CA ILE A 75 1.09 7.61 0.72
C ILE A 75 -0.42 7.84 0.76
N TYR A 76 -0.94 8.24 1.91
CA TYR A 76 -2.38 8.49 2.11
C TYR A 76 -2.61 9.95 2.47
N ALA A 77 -3.63 10.57 1.87
CA ALA A 77 -4.06 11.90 2.23
C ALA A 77 -4.86 11.86 3.55
N LEU A 78 -4.47 12.68 4.51
CA LEU A 78 -5.20 12.86 5.77
C LEU A 78 -6.26 13.96 5.64
N ASP A 79 -5.98 14.99 4.84
CA ASP A 79 -6.81 16.16 4.65
C ASP A 79 -6.75 16.69 3.21
N ASN A 80 -7.29 17.88 2.96
CA ASN A 80 -7.29 18.52 1.65
C ASN A 80 -5.88 18.93 1.20
N GLU A 81 -4.99 19.33 2.11
CA GLU A 81 -3.60 19.63 1.76
C GLU A 81 -2.89 18.37 1.30
N GLY A 82 -3.06 17.26 2.04
CA GLY A 82 -2.55 15.96 1.65
C GLY A 82 -3.08 15.48 0.30
N LEU A 83 -4.38 15.69 0.01
CA LEU A 83 -4.93 15.36 -1.31
C LEU A 83 -4.28 16.16 -2.43
N HIS A 84 -4.11 17.48 -2.25
CA HIS A 84 -3.40 18.30 -3.22
C HIS A 84 -1.95 17.84 -3.40
N ASN A 85 -1.28 17.44 -2.33
CA ASN A 85 0.08 16.94 -2.39
C ASN A 85 0.16 15.57 -3.07
N LEU A 86 -0.81 14.66 -2.85
CA LEU A 86 -0.91 13.41 -3.63
C LEU A 86 -1.03 13.65 -5.14
N LEU A 87 -1.83 14.64 -5.56
CA LEU A 87 -1.96 15.01 -6.97
C LEU A 87 -0.64 15.56 -7.54
N ARG A 88 0.12 16.33 -6.75
CA ARG A 88 1.48 16.79 -7.13
C ARG A 88 2.46 15.64 -7.24
N ILE A 89 2.41 14.69 -6.29
CA ILE A 89 3.21 13.45 -6.31
C ILE A 89 2.87 12.64 -7.56
N GLN A 90 1.58 12.44 -7.86
CA GLN A 90 1.18 11.72 -9.08
C GLN A 90 1.72 12.39 -10.34
N ARG A 91 1.63 13.71 -10.42
CA ARG A 91 2.22 14.45 -11.55
C ARG A 91 3.72 14.25 -11.64
N ALA A 92 4.44 14.38 -10.51
CA ALA A 92 5.89 14.18 -10.46
C ALA A 92 6.31 12.79 -10.93
N VAL A 93 5.52 11.75 -10.55
CA VAL A 93 5.80 10.36 -10.94
C VAL A 93 5.42 10.07 -12.40
N MET A 94 4.24 10.52 -12.85
CA MET A 94 3.68 10.09 -14.13
C MET A 94 3.96 11.03 -15.30
N VAL A 95 4.31 12.28 -15.04
CA VAL A 95 4.52 13.31 -16.07
C VAL A 95 5.95 13.82 -16.08
N ASP A 96 6.51 14.09 -14.91
CA ASP A 96 7.80 14.77 -14.79
C ASP A 96 8.97 13.77 -14.65
N SER A 97 8.69 12.46 -14.42
CA SER A 97 9.68 11.38 -14.28
C SER A 97 9.67 10.44 -15.48
N GLU A 98 10.83 10.08 -16.00
CA GLU A 98 10.97 9.15 -17.13
C GLU A 98 10.78 7.67 -16.70
N ASP A 99 11.07 7.33 -15.44
CA ASP A 99 11.04 5.96 -14.92
C ASP A 99 9.89 5.70 -13.94
N ASN A 100 8.91 6.60 -13.88
CA ASN A 100 7.74 6.56 -13.00
C ASN A 100 8.13 6.44 -11.51
N THR A 101 9.14 7.18 -11.09
CA THR A 101 9.57 7.25 -9.69
C THR A 101 9.46 8.66 -9.12
N LEU A 102 9.35 8.76 -7.79
CA LEU A 102 9.40 10.00 -7.05
C LEU A 102 10.82 10.20 -6.48
N ARG A 103 11.42 11.37 -6.63
CA ARG A 103 12.68 11.66 -5.95
C ARG A 103 12.46 11.90 -4.46
N TYR A 104 13.43 11.52 -3.64
CA TYR A 104 13.38 11.74 -2.19
C TYR A 104 13.10 13.22 -1.82
N GLU A 105 13.73 14.17 -2.52
CA GLU A 105 13.53 15.61 -2.29
C GLU A 105 12.10 16.05 -2.61
N GLN A 106 11.48 15.46 -3.63
CA GLN A 106 10.08 15.74 -3.99
C GLN A 106 9.13 15.17 -2.92
N LEU A 107 9.43 14.00 -2.35
CA LEU A 107 8.67 13.48 -1.21
C LEU A 107 8.69 14.47 -0.03
N LEU A 108 9.87 15.02 0.32
CA LEU A 108 9.99 16.01 1.39
C LEU A 108 9.18 17.29 1.11
N MET A 109 9.04 17.68 -0.15
CA MET A 109 8.25 18.86 -0.55
C MET A 109 6.75 18.63 -0.44
N TYR A 110 6.28 17.39 -0.62
CA TYR A 110 4.85 17.06 -0.76
C TYR A 110 4.32 16.15 0.36
N ALA A 111 5.09 15.96 1.45
CA ALA A 111 4.68 15.07 2.54
C ALA A 111 3.64 15.68 3.49
N ALA A 112 3.48 17.02 3.52
CA ALA A 112 2.53 17.70 4.41
C ALA A 112 1.08 17.24 4.14
N GLY A 113 0.30 17.04 5.20
CA GLY A 113 -1.06 16.52 5.14
C GLY A 113 -1.15 15.05 4.72
N CYS A 114 0.00 14.34 4.63
CA CYS A 114 0.07 12.95 4.21
C CYS A 114 0.58 12.02 5.32
N VAL A 115 0.08 10.79 5.29
CA VAL A 115 0.64 9.66 6.01
C VAL A 115 1.51 8.86 5.04
N VAL A 116 2.76 8.62 5.40
CA VAL A 116 3.73 7.86 4.59
C VAL A 116 3.93 6.48 5.20
N VAL A 117 3.77 5.44 4.39
CA VAL A 117 3.96 4.05 4.82
C VAL A 117 5.07 3.43 3.97
N PHE A 118 6.12 2.99 4.63
CA PHE A 118 7.19 2.24 3.99
C PHE A 118 6.72 0.81 3.67
N ALA A 119 6.85 0.39 2.42
CA ALA A 119 6.55 -0.98 2.02
C ALA A 119 7.54 -1.96 2.67
N ILE A 120 7.17 -3.23 2.77
CA ILE A 120 7.90 -4.26 3.55
C ILE A 120 9.40 -4.28 3.23
N ARG A 121 9.77 -4.32 1.95
CA ARG A 121 11.20 -4.40 1.54
C ARG A 121 11.99 -3.11 1.79
N SER A 122 11.30 -2.01 2.05
CA SER A 122 11.94 -0.72 2.33
C SER A 122 12.65 -0.66 3.69
N VAL A 123 12.48 -1.69 4.52
CA VAL A 123 13.13 -1.76 5.84
C VAL A 123 14.65 -1.66 5.76
N TYR A 124 15.27 -2.24 4.75
CA TYR A 124 16.73 -2.19 4.58
C TYR A 124 17.22 -0.77 4.32
N TRP A 125 16.50 -0.03 3.47
CA TRP A 125 16.78 1.38 3.24
C TRP A 125 16.56 2.22 4.51
N MET A 126 15.46 1.96 5.23
CA MET A 126 15.17 2.66 6.50
C MET A 126 16.31 2.50 7.51
N ALA A 127 16.82 1.29 7.67
CA ALA A 127 17.94 0.98 8.58
C ALA A 127 19.24 1.66 8.15
N GLY A 128 19.51 1.72 6.86
CA GLY A 128 20.70 2.41 6.29
C GLY A 128 20.62 3.93 6.33
N HIS A 129 19.40 4.51 6.37
CA HIS A 129 19.17 5.95 6.20
C HIS A 129 18.31 6.59 7.33
N PRO A 130 18.66 6.42 8.62
CA PRO A 130 17.85 6.90 9.74
C PRO A 130 17.66 8.43 9.74
N LYS A 131 18.62 9.19 9.22
CA LYS A 131 18.52 10.65 9.10
C LYS A 131 17.47 11.06 8.06
N GLN A 132 17.39 10.34 6.97
CA GLN A 132 16.40 10.56 5.89
C GLN A 132 14.99 10.20 6.37
N VAL A 133 14.82 9.08 7.06
CA VAL A 133 13.55 8.69 7.71
C VAL A 133 13.09 9.77 8.69
N LYS A 134 14.00 10.29 9.53
CA LYS A 134 13.70 11.39 10.46
C LYS A 134 13.24 12.67 9.74
N ARG A 135 13.80 12.97 8.56
CA ARG A 135 13.37 14.13 7.76
C ARG A 135 11.98 13.93 7.18
N ILE A 136 11.65 12.72 6.68
CA ILE A 136 10.28 12.39 6.22
C ILE A 136 9.29 12.55 7.39
N ARG A 137 9.62 12.01 8.58
CA ARG A 137 8.76 12.14 9.78
C ARG A 137 8.50 13.57 10.22
N LYS A 138 9.40 14.51 9.91
CA LYS A 138 9.19 15.94 10.21
C LYS A 138 8.26 16.64 9.22
N GLY A 139 8.16 16.14 8.00
CA GLY A 139 7.34 16.74 6.95
C GLY A 139 5.97 16.09 6.78
N ALA A 140 5.84 14.82 7.15
CA ALA A 140 4.58 14.05 7.08
C ALA A 140 3.82 14.11 8.42
N GLU A 141 2.51 13.89 8.37
CA GLU A 141 1.65 13.81 9.55
C GLU A 141 1.94 12.56 10.40
N ALA A 142 2.22 11.44 9.74
CA ALA A 142 2.68 10.22 10.38
C ALA A 142 3.51 9.37 9.39
N VAL A 143 4.36 8.51 9.96
CA VAL A 143 5.16 7.57 9.18
C VAL A 143 5.05 6.19 9.81
N TYR A 144 4.71 5.20 8.98
CA TYR A 144 4.54 3.80 9.38
C TYR A 144 5.35 2.85 8.52
N TYR A 145 5.49 1.62 9.00
CA TYR A 145 6.03 0.49 8.25
C TYR A 145 4.93 -0.52 7.96
N GLN A 146 4.78 -0.94 6.71
CA GLN A 146 3.78 -1.92 6.30
C GLN A 146 4.13 -3.31 6.82
N VAL A 147 3.21 -3.91 7.54
CA VAL A 147 3.18 -5.36 7.81
C VAL A 147 2.12 -5.98 6.91
N ASP A 148 2.52 -6.99 6.16
CA ASP A 148 1.64 -7.78 5.31
C ASP A 148 2.11 -9.24 5.35
N ALA A 149 1.25 -10.11 5.77
CA ALA A 149 1.51 -11.55 5.90
C ALA A 149 0.75 -12.37 4.85
N ASN A 150 0.15 -11.73 3.84
CA ASN A 150 -0.48 -12.43 2.74
C ASN A 150 0.52 -13.35 2.03
N GLU A 151 0.05 -14.50 1.59
CA GLU A 151 0.82 -15.37 0.71
C GLU A 151 0.83 -14.78 -0.70
N TYR A 152 2.02 -14.54 -1.24
CA TYR A 152 2.22 -13.97 -2.58
C TYR A 152 2.44 -15.01 -3.67
N LYS A 153 2.78 -16.23 -3.26
CA LYS A 153 2.88 -17.41 -4.12
C LYS A 153 2.02 -18.51 -3.54
N ALA A 154 1.53 -19.39 -4.38
CA ALA A 154 0.77 -20.55 -3.95
C ALA A 154 1.51 -21.25 -2.78
N ASP A 155 0.83 -21.43 -1.69
CA ASP A 155 1.23 -22.14 -0.49
C ASP A 155 2.20 -21.46 0.49
N ARG A 156 2.67 -20.19 0.24
CA ARG A 156 3.58 -19.56 1.22
C ARG A 156 3.79 -18.08 1.01
N ILE A 157 4.13 -17.39 2.12
CA ILE A 157 4.68 -16.03 2.12
C ILE A 157 5.98 -16.01 1.32
N ASP A 158 6.14 -15.00 0.45
CA ASP A 158 7.39 -14.80 -0.28
C ASP A 158 8.58 -14.72 0.70
N ARG A 159 9.62 -15.52 0.41
CA ARG A 159 10.76 -15.65 1.34
C ARG A 159 11.44 -14.31 1.62
N GLU A 160 11.63 -13.47 0.61
CA GLU A 160 12.27 -12.16 0.78
C GLU A 160 11.42 -11.22 1.62
N GLN A 161 10.09 -11.32 1.49
CA GLN A 161 9.15 -10.55 2.29
C GLN A 161 9.19 -10.98 3.76
N LEU A 162 9.20 -12.28 4.01
CA LEU A 162 9.33 -12.82 5.36
C LEU A 162 10.68 -12.42 5.99
N GLU A 163 11.77 -12.46 5.23
CA GLU A 163 13.08 -12.02 5.70
C GLU A 163 13.09 -10.53 6.05
N ALA A 164 12.44 -9.67 5.24
CA ALA A 164 12.29 -8.26 5.54
C ALA A 164 11.47 -8.00 6.81
N LEU A 165 10.36 -8.73 7.01
CA LEU A 165 9.55 -8.64 8.23
C LEU A 165 10.35 -9.07 9.47
N LYS A 166 11.05 -10.21 9.40
CA LYS A 166 11.93 -10.67 10.49
C LYS A 166 13.03 -9.66 10.81
N TYR A 167 13.64 -9.08 9.79
CA TYR A 167 14.63 -8.03 9.97
C TYR A 167 14.03 -6.82 10.70
N TYR A 168 12.82 -6.38 10.30
CA TYR A 168 12.14 -5.26 10.95
C TYR A 168 11.89 -5.54 12.44
N PHE A 169 11.24 -6.66 12.77
CA PHE A 169 10.94 -6.99 14.17
C PHE A 169 12.19 -7.24 15.02
N GLY A 170 13.29 -7.73 14.43
CA GLY A 170 14.54 -7.97 15.15
C GLY A 170 15.46 -6.75 15.31
N ASN A 171 15.34 -5.72 14.45
CA ASN A 171 16.31 -4.62 14.39
C ASN A 171 15.71 -3.21 14.54
N CYS A 172 14.39 -3.07 14.39
CA CYS A 172 13.73 -1.77 14.48
C CYS A 172 12.89 -1.59 15.76
N TYR A 173 12.86 -2.60 16.61
CA TYR A 173 12.24 -2.56 17.93
C TYR A 173 13.30 -2.30 19.01
N ASP A 174 13.01 -1.35 19.89
CA ASP A 174 13.82 -1.02 21.06
C ASP A 174 13.10 -1.54 22.32
N ALA A 175 13.64 -2.60 22.93
CA ALA A 175 13.06 -3.24 24.10
C ALA A 175 13.16 -2.38 25.37
N ASP A 176 14.11 -1.44 25.44
CA ASP A 176 14.28 -0.56 26.61
C ASP A 176 13.20 0.53 26.65
N THR A 177 12.73 0.97 25.50
CA THR A 177 11.68 1.99 25.36
C THR A 177 10.33 1.42 24.98
N ASP A 178 10.22 0.10 24.75
CA ASP A 178 9.03 -0.60 24.24
C ASP A 178 8.43 0.10 23.01
N SER A 179 9.28 0.43 22.04
CA SER A 179 8.88 1.20 20.85
C SER A 179 9.61 0.77 19.59
N PHE A 180 9.00 1.08 18.44
CA PHE A 180 9.63 0.90 17.13
C PHE A 180 10.24 2.21 16.63
N THR A 181 11.32 2.10 15.86
CA THR A 181 11.91 3.24 15.13
C THR A 181 10.89 3.91 14.21
N VAL A 182 10.07 3.11 13.54
CA VAL A 182 8.88 3.50 12.77
C VAL A 182 7.79 2.50 13.13
N GLU A 183 6.63 2.96 13.59
CA GLU A 183 5.55 2.09 14.05
C GLU A 183 5.03 1.16 12.95
N PRO A 184 4.76 -0.12 13.25
CA PRO A 184 4.16 -1.04 12.29
C PRO A 184 2.67 -0.76 12.09
N VAL A 185 2.19 -1.00 10.88
CA VAL A 185 0.76 -0.97 10.56
C VAL A 185 0.41 -2.13 9.65
N LEU A 186 -0.66 -2.85 9.97
CA LEU A 186 -1.16 -3.94 9.14
C LEU A 186 -1.90 -3.37 7.93
N ILE A 187 -1.29 -3.49 6.76
CA ILE A 187 -1.86 -3.08 5.47
C ILE A 187 -1.62 -4.20 4.47
N PRO A 188 -2.46 -5.24 4.45
CA PRO A 188 -2.34 -6.30 3.46
C PRO A 188 -2.72 -5.77 2.08
N ASP A 189 -1.95 -6.14 1.06
CA ASP A 189 -2.26 -5.80 -0.32
C ASP A 189 -3.41 -6.69 -0.83
N CYS A 190 -4.44 -6.05 -1.36
CA CYS A 190 -5.64 -6.69 -1.86
C CYS A 190 -5.86 -6.30 -3.33
N TYR A 191 -6.00 -7.31 -4.20
CA TYR A 191 -6.14 -7.13 -5.65
C TYR A 191 -7.46 -7.66 -6.20
N TYR A 192 -8.23 -8.41 -5.42
CA TYR A 192 -9.54 -8.96 -5.79
C TYR A 192 -10.42 -9.12 -4.54
N MET A 193 -11.72 -9.30 -4.75
CA MET A 193 -12.69 -9.19 -3.66
C MET A 193 -12.84 -10.48 -2.85
N ASP A 194 -12.92 -11.62 -3.50
CA ASP A 194 -13.13 -12.93 -2.88
C ASP A 194 -12.01 -13.89 -3.28
N LYS A 195 -11.76 -14.91 -2.46
CA LYS A 195 -10.69 -15.89 -2.72
C LYS A 195 -10.85 -16.55 -4.09
N ASP A 196 -12.07 -16.84 -4.49
CA ASP A 196 -12.39 -17.48 -5.77
C ASP A 196 -12.11 -16.58 -6.99
N ASP A 197 -11.97 -15.27 -6.77
CA ASP A 197 -11.65 -14.29 -7.82
C ASP A 197 -10.17 -14.29 -8.22
N ALA A 198 -9.30 -15.03 -7.55
CA ALA A 198 -7.87 -15.11 -7.86
C ALA A 198 -7.63 -15.49 -9.33
N GLY A 199 -8.49 -16.35 -9.91
CA GLY A 199 -8.43 -16.74 -11.30
C GLY A 199 -8.56 -15.57 -12.28
N TYR A 200 -9.38 -14.56 -11.97
CA TYR A 200 -9.53 -13.37 -12.83
C TYR A 200 -8.24 -12.56 -12.88
N ARG A 201 -7.55 -12.41 -11.75
CA ARG A 201 -6.27 -11.71 -11.70
C ARG A 201 -5.20 -12.41 -12.56
N ILE A 202 -5.17 -13.74 -12.56
CA ILE A 202 -4.26 -14.52 -13.44
C ILE A 202 -4.51 -14.18 -14.91
N VAL A 203 -5.79 -14.11 -15.33
CA VAL A 203 -6.15 -13.75 -16.72
C VAL A 203 -5.73 -12.32 -17.04
N VAL A 204 -6.02 -11.38 -16.17
CA VAL A 204 -5.66 -9.96 -16.33
C VAL A 204 -4.15 -9.79 -16.46
N ASN A 205 -3.36 -10.41 -15.59
CA ASN A 205 -1.91 -10.38 -15.66
C ASN A 205 -1.35 -11.08 -16.91
N LYS A 206 -2.00 -12.15 -17.37
CA LYS A 206 -1.62 -12.81 -18.64
C LYS A 206 -1.81 -11.88 -19.83
N ILE A 207 -2.87 -11.08 -19.84
CA ILE A 207 -3.09 -10.07 -20.88
C ILE A 207 -1.97 -9.02 -20.84
N ALA A 208 -1.55 -8.58 -19.62
CA ALA A 208 -0.51 -7.58 -19.44
C ALA A 208 0.87 -8.03 -19.91
N THR A 209 1.25 -9.27 -19.61
CA THR A 209 2.63 -9.76 -19.74
C THR A 209 2.82 -10.80 -20.86
N GLY A 210 1.74 -11.28 -21.47
CA GLY A 210 1.76 -12.37 -22.45
C GLY A 210 2.00 -13.76 -21.86
N ALA A 211 2.27 -13.87 -20.55
CA ALA A 211 2.52 -15.14 -19.86
C ALA A 211 1.62 -15.29 -18.64
N ALA A 212 1.17 -16.52 -18.36
CA ALA A 212 0.53 -16.82 -17.09
C ALA A 212 1.62 -16.94 -16.01
N HIS A 213 1.54 -16.10 -14.99
CA HIS A 213 2.35 -16.23 -13.79
C HIS A 213 1.53 -16.90 -12.70
N GLU A 214 2.14 -17.78 -11.95
CA GLU A 214 1.54 -18.33 -10.75
C GLU A 214 1.27 -17.17 -9.77
N GLN A 215 0.03 -17.12 -9.28
CA GLN A 215 -0.42 -16.08 -8.36
C GLN A 215 -0.98 -16.73 -7.12
N SER A 216 -0.82 -16.06 -5.98
CA SER A 216 -1.47 -16.44 -4.74
C SER A 216 -2.99 -16.26 -4.82
N ASP A 217 -3.72 -17.14 -4.17
CA ASP A 217 -5.16 -17.00 -3.94
C ASP A 217 -5.47 -16.27 -2.61
N ASP A 218 -4.45 -15.67 -1.98
CA ASP A 218 -4.53 -15.09 -0.64
C ASP A 218 -4.59 -13.55 -0.61
N GLN A 219 -4.54 -12.88 -1.77
CA GLN A 219 -4.54 -11.42 -1.87
C GLN A 219 -5.95 -10.84 -2.09
N TYR A 220 -6.94 -11.40 -1.40
CA TYR A 220 -8.33 -10.94 -1.45
C TYR A 220 -8.70 -10.02 -0.28
N PHE A 221 -9.89 -9.43 -0.34
CA PHE A 221 -10.40 -8.57 0.73
C PHE A 221 -10.89 -9.41 1.92
N LYS A 222 -10.00 -9.61 2.89
CA LYS A 222 -10.19 -10.47 4.05
C LYS A 222 -11.09 -9.85 5.12
N THR A 223 -11.73 -10.70 5.90
CA THR A 223 -12.35 -10.36 7.18
C THR A 223 -11.30 -10.09 8.25
N ALA A 224 -11.71 -9.54 9.39
CA ALA A 224 -10.80 -9.31 10.52
C ALA A 224 -10.22 -10.62 11.07
N ASP A 225 -11.02 -11.69 11.13
CA ASP A 225 -10.56 -13.00 11.64
C ASP A 225 -9.55 -13.64 10.68
N GLU A 226 -9.79 -13.59 9.37
CA GLU A 226 -8.85 -14.06 8.35
C GLU A 226 -7.53 -13.29 8.40
N LEU A 227 -7.57 -11.96 8.60
CA LEU A 227 -6.37 -11.14 8.78
C LEU A 227 -5.59 -11.53 10.04
N TYR A 228 -6.29 -11.79 11.15
CA TYR A 228 -5.66 -12.25 12.38
C TYR A 228 -4.97 -13.59 12.17
N ASP A 229 -5.60 -14.52 11.46
CA ASP A 229 -5.04 -15.83 11.17
C ASP A 229 -3.77 -15.75 10.29
N THR A 230 -3.70 -14.78 9.36
CA THR A 230 -2.49 -14.57 8.54
C THR A 230 -1.29 -14.04 9.34
N LEU A 231 -1.52 -13.43 10.51
CA LEU A 231 -0.45 -12.91 11.37
C LEU A 231 0.16 -13.96 12.30
N ARG A 232 -0.51 -15.09 12.52
CA ARG A 232 -0.04 -16.12 13.46
C ARG A 232 1.36 -16.69 13.18
N PRO A 233 1.83 -16.81 11.91
CA PRO A 233 3.17 -17.30 11.61
C PRO A 233 4.29 -16.29 11.90
N LEU A 234 3.98 -15.00 12.10
CA LEU A 234 4.92 -13.92 12.39
C LEU A 234 5.17 -13.77 13.88
#